data_483f88366e31dd3bbcb39fb76284789c
#
_entry.id   483f88366e31dd3bbcb39fb76284789c
#
_cell.length_a   1.000
_cell.length_b   1.000
_cell.length_c   1.000
_cell.angle_alpha   90.00
_cell.angle_beta   90.00
_cell.angle_gamma   90.00
#
_symmetry.space_group_name_H-M   'P 1'
#
loop_
_entity.id
_entity.type
_entity.pdbx_description
1 polymer ?
#
loop_
_entity_poly.entity_id
_entity_poly.type
_entity_poly.pdbx_seq_one_letter_code
_entity_poly.pdbx_strand_id
1 'polypeptide(L)'
;SQIVAGDWIYFSYNLCQTTEQQIAFSSSIYEYCNSNNQIYPFLAIDQEGGFVNRLRKLTGGLPSQQKVSQDYSVEQAYDLYKDQAQKMSALGFHMNIAPVIEISTDFNKEFLGDRSFGNYNQVVNYGRACINAYETNKIATVVKHFPGNTNTDPHVGLPVIELSKDELEDFILSFKTLLEYNPTSILMSHAISSAIDNGVPACLSKVWITDILRNEYNYKGIIFSDDIFMAALAKNGYPPEKAAVMAIEAGVDCIMISEKRIAKSAKII
;
A
#
# COMPACT_ATOMS: atom_id res chain seq x y z
N SER A 1 -17.71 24.13 -1.29
CA SER A 1 -16.80 23.44 -2.22
C SER A 1 -17.08 21.94 -2.12
N GLN A 2 -17.32 21.27 -3.24
CA GLN A 2 -17.39 19.81 -3.28
C GLN A 2 -15.96 19.29 -3.23
N ILE A 3 -15.65 18.47 -2.22
CA ILE A 3 -14.39 17.71 -2.19
C ILE A 3 -14.60 16.52 -3.11
N VAL A 4 -13.75 16.41 -4.15
CA VAL A 4 -13.72 15.25 -5.04
C VAL A 4 -12.55 14.38 -4.57
N ALA A 5 -12.84 13.13 -4.21
CA ALA A 5 -11.79 12.18 -3.85
C ALA A 5 -10.93 11.88 -5.09
N GLY A 6 -9.60 11.96 -4.94
CA GLY A 6 -8.66 11.68 -6.02
C GLY A 6 -8.57 10.19 -6.35
N ASP A 7 -8.76 9.33 -5.33
CA ASP A 7 -8.62 7.89 -5.45
C ASP A 7 -9.72 7.15 -4.71
N TRP A 8 -10.13 6.00 -5.24
CA TRP A 8 -11.12 5.13 -4.63
C TRP A 8 -10.53 3.75 -4.41
N ILE A 9 -10.49 3.33 -3.14
CA ILE A 9 -9.98 2.01 -2.76
C ILE A 9 -11.16 1.04 -2.62
N TYR A 10 -11.10 -0.04 -3.39
CA TYR A 10 -12.11 -1.08 -3.40
C TYR A 10 -11.76 -2.22 -2.43
N PHE A 11 -12.77 -2.64 -1.69
CA PHE A 11 -12.76 -3.87 -0.91
C PHE A 11 -13.67 -4.91 -1.59
N SER A 12 -13.55 -6.18 -1.18
CA SER A 12 -14.35 -7.26 -1.79
C SER A 12 -15.86 -7.00 -1.79
N TYR A 13 -16.36 -6.26 -0.79
CA TYR A 13 -17.79 -5.92 -0.68
C TYR A 13 -18.23 -4.77 -1.59
N ASN A 14 -17.30 -4.03 -2.19
CA ASN A 14 -17.59 -2.98 -3.17
C ASN A 14 -17.62 -3.51 -4.62
N LEU A 15 -17.15 -4.75 -4.83
CA LEU A 15 -17.04 -5.33 -6.17
C LEU A 15 -18.40 -5.83 -6.66
N CYS A 16 -18.59 -5.76 -7.97
CA CYS A 16 -19.74 -6.34 -8.65
C CYS A 16 -19.67 -7.87 -8.65
N GLN A 17 -20.77 -8.52 -9.03
CA GLN A 17 -20.87 -9.99 -8.98
C GLN A 17 -20.18 -10.66 -10.17
N THR A 18 -20.15 -9.98 -11.35
CA THR A 18 -19.52 -10.49 -12.58
C THR A 18 -18.51 -9.48 -13.13
N THR A 19 -17.63 -9.97 -14.00
CA THR A 19 -16.64 -9.15 -14.71
C THR A 19 -17.32 -8.08 -15.58
N GLU A 20 -18.39 -8.43 -16.29
CA GLU A 20 -19.14 -7.52 -17.15
C GLU A 20 -19.76 -6.38 -16.35
N GLN A 21 -20.35 -6.69 -15.20
CA GLN A 21 -20.91 -5.68 -14.30
C GLN A 21 -19.81 -4.77 -13.73
N GLN A 22 -18.65 -5.31 -13.38
CA GLN A 22 -17.53 -4.52 -12.88
C GLN A 22 -16.98 -3.59 -13.97
N ILE A 23 -16.82 -4.07 -15.19
CA ILE A 23 -16.39 -3.24 -16.33
C ILE A 23 -17.39 -2.12 -16.58
N ALA A 24 -18.69 -2.45 -16.64
CA ALA A 24 -19.74 -1.45 -16.85
C ALA A 24 -19.76 -0.40 -15.73
N PHE A 25 -19.57 -0.82 -14.48
CA PHE A 25 -19.53 0.10 -13.35
C PHE A 25 -18.29 1.01 -13.42
N SER A 26 -17.10 0.47 -13.66
CA SER A 26 -15.89 1.27 -13.83
C SER A 26 -16.03 2.27 -14.99
N SER A 27 -16.58 1.84 -16.11
CA SER A 27 -16.84 2.72 -17.26
C SER A 27 -17.81 3.86 -16.92
N SER A 28 -18.87 3.56 -16.16
CA SER A 28 -19.86 4.58 -15.76
C SER A 28 -19.28 5.70 -14.91
N ILE A 29 -18.23 5.40 -14.12
CA ILE A 29 -17.50 6.42 -13.34
C ILE A 29 -16.81 7.41 -14.29
N TYR A 30 -16.15 6.91 -15.34
CA TYR A 30 -15.48 7.77 -16.33
C TYR A 30 -16.48 8.60 -17.12
N GLU A 31 -17.58 7.99 -17.56
CA GLU A 31 -18.66 8.70 -18.28
C GLU A 31 -19.25 9.83 -17.41
N TYR A 32 -19.48 9.55 -16.13
CA TYR A 32 -19.94 10.56 -15.18
C TYR A 32 -18.94 11.70 -15.01
N CYS A 33 -17.67 11.40 -14.78
CA CYS A 33 -16.62 12.41 -14.61
C CYS A 33 -16.46 13.26 -15.87
N ASN A 34 -16.45 12.63 -17.05
CA ASN A 34 -16.37 13.32 -18.33
C ASN A 34 -17.56 14.26 -18.55
N SER A 35 -18.78 13.77 -18.30
CA SER A 35 -20.02 14.55 -18.48
C SER A 35 -20.14 15.73 -17.51
N ASN A 36 -19.45 15.66 -16.36
CA ASN A 36 -19.48 16.70 -15.32
C ASN A 36 -18.18 17.51 -15.24
N ASN A 37 -17.27 17.34 -16.20
CA ASN A 37 -15.96 18.00 -16.24
C ASN A 37 -15.17 17.83 -14.92
N GLN A 38 -15.18 16.59 -14.38
CA GLN A 38 -14.47 16.23 -13.16
C GLN A 38 -13.21 15.43 -13.47
N ILE A 39 -12.24 15.49 -12.57
CA ILE A 39 -11.03 14.65 -12.63
C ILE A 39 -11.43 13.19 -12.40
N TYR A 40 -10.87 12.28 -13.19
CA TYR A 40 -11.06 10.84 -13.01
C TYR A 40 -10.35 10.36 -11.74
N PRO A 41 -11.05 9.62 -10.85
CA PRO A 41 -10.38 9.01 -9.71
C PRO A 41 -9.52 7.81 -10.15
N PHE A 42 -8.42 7.57 -9.47
CA PHE A 42 -7.73 6.29 -9.58
C PHE A 42 -8.55 5.23 -8.85
N LEU A 43 -8.81 4.10 -9.52
CA LEU A 43 -9.47 2.95 -8.91
C LEU A 43 -8.40 2.00 -8.42
N ALA A 44 -8.27 1.88 -7.10
CA ALA A 44 -7.24 1.11 -6.41
C ALA A 44 -7.84 -0.10 -5.68
N ILE A 45 -7.04 -1.15 -5.47
CA ILE A 45 -7.45 -2.34 -4.73
C ILE A 45 -6.23 -3.05 -4.11
N ASP A 46 -6.43 -3.69 -2.95
CA ASP A 46 -5.47 -4.61 -2.36
C ASP A 46 -5.54 -5.98 -3.04
N GLN A 47 -4.64 -6.26 -3.95
CA GLN A 47 -4.54 -7.54 -4.64
C GLN A 47 -3.15 -8.14 -4.45
N GLU A 48 -2.86 -8.55 -3.20
CA GLU A 48 -1.57 -9.14 -2.81
C GLU A 48 -1.46 -10.62 -3.23
N GLY A 49 -2.59 -11.31 -3.24
CA GLY A 49 -2.70 -12.75 -3.34
C GLY A 49 -2.97 -13.41 -1.98
N GLY A 50 -3.09 -14.73 -1.94
CA GLY A 50 -3.31 -15.46 -0.70
C GLY A 50 -4.57 -15.02 0.04
N PHE A 51 -4.40 -14.58 1.27
CA PHE A 51 -5.49 -14.07 2.12
C PHE A 51 -6.02 -12.71 1.64
N VAL A 52 -5.12 -11.80 1.19
CA VAL A 52 -5.50 -10.49 0.67
C VAL A 52 -5.66 -10.54 -0.86
N ASN A 53 -6.68 -11.23 -1.29
CA ASN A 53 -7.02 -11.46 -2.71
C ASN A 53 -8.47 -10.99 -2.96
N ARG A 54 -8.65 -9.68 -3.15
CA ARG A 54 -9.97 -9.04 -3.25
C ARG A 54 -10.69 -9.44 -4.53
N LEU A 55 -9.94 -9.61 -5.64
CA LEU A 55 -10.49 -9.93 -6.95
C LEU A 55 -10.73 -11.44 -7.19
N ARG A 56 -10.54 -12.30 -6.19
CA ARG A 56 -10.65 -13.76 -6.33
C ARG A 56 -11.90 -14.24 -7.10
N LYS A 57 -13.04 -13.60 -6.89
CA LYS A 57 -14.30 -13.96 -7.56
C LYS A 57 -14.31 -13.58 -9.04
N LEU A 58 -13.61 -12.52 -9.43
CA LEU A 58 -13.63 -11.97 -10.78
C LEU A 58 -12.45 -12.46 -11.64
N THR A 59 -11.27 -12.64 -11.05
CA THR A 59 -10.03 -12.95 -11.78
C THR A 59 -9.47 -14.35 -11.47
N GLY A 60 -10.06 -15.05 -10.51
CA GLY A 60 -9.52 -16.31 -9.99
C GLY A 60 -8.55 -16.12 -8.82
N GLY A 61 -8.01 -17.24 -8.34
CA GLY A 61 -7.07 -17.24 -7.22
C GLY A 61 -5.69 -16.74 -7.63
N LEU A 62 -5.13 -15.80 -6.86
CA LEU A 62 -3.72 -15.43 -6.92
C LEU A 62 -3.03 -16.05 -5.69
N PRO A 63 -1.93 -16.81 -5.84
CA PRO A 63 -1.17 -17.35 -4.71
C PRO A 63 -0.65 -16.23 -3.80
N SER A 64 -0.39 -16.55 -2.52
CA SER A 64 0.29 -15.61 -1.62
C SER A 64 1.71 -15.32 -2.08
N GLN A 65 2.27 -14.18 -1.69
CA GLN A 65 3.63 -13.80 -2.06
C GLN A 65 4.66 -14.83 -1.58
N GLN A 66 4.49 -15.40 -0.38
CA GLN A 66 5.33 -16.46 0.13
C GLN A 66 5.28 -17.70 -0.76
N LYS A 67 4.06 -18.11 -1.16
CA LYS A 67 3.89 -19.28 -2.05
C LYS A 67 4.51 -19.02 -3.43
N VAL A 68 4.41 -17.80 -3.95
CA VAL A 68 5.06 -17.44 -5.22
C VAL A 68 6.57 -17.57 -5.11
N SER A 69 7.19 -17.07 -4.05
CA SER A 69 8.65 -17.17 -3.89
C SER A 69 9.16 -18.59 -3.63
N GLN A 70 8.29 -19.50 -3.18
CA GLN A 70 8.63 -20.90 -2.92
C GLN A 70 8.43 -21.81 -4.14
N ASP A 71 7.36 -21.59 -4.90
CA ASP A 71 6.89 -22.53 -5.92
C ASP A 71 7.18 -22.10 -7.37
N TYR A 72 7.54 -20.83 -7.59
CA TYR A 72 7.73 -20.26 -8.93
C TYR A 72 9.16 -19.72 -9.12
N SER A 73 9.68 -19.82 -10.35
CA SER A 73 10.86 -19.02 -10.71
C SER A 73 10.51 -17.53 -10.79
N VAL A 74 11.52 -16.65 -10.79
CA VAL A 74 11.30 -15.21 -10.90
C VAL A 74 10.58 -14.84 -12.20
N GLU A 75 10.90 -15.52 -13.31
CA GLU A 75 10.27 -15.36 -14.62
C GLU A 75 8.79 -15.79 -14.58
N GLN A 76 8.53 -16.94 -13.97
CA GLN A 76 7.15 -17.43 -13.79
C GLN A 76 6.32 -16.50 -12.90
N ALA A 77 6.93 -15.95 -11.86
CA ALA A 77 6.29 -14.95 -11.01
C ALA A 77 5.95 -13.66 -11.80
N TYR A 78 6.88 -13.18 -12.64
CA TYR A 78 6.60 -12.06 -13.52
C TYR A 78 5.40 -12.32 -14.43
N ASP A 79 5.33 -13.49 -15.09
CA ASP A 79 4.22 -13.84 -15.97
C ASP A 79 2.89 -13.97 -15.22
N LEU A 80 2.91 -14.52 -14.01
CA LEU A 80 1.75 -14.61 -13.13
C LEU A 80 1.19 -13.22 -12.78
N TYR A 81 2.07 -12.30 -12.35
CA TYR A 81 1.67 -10.92 -12.00
C TYR A 81 1.27 -10.11 -13.24
N LYS A 82 1.89 -10.34 -14.39
CA LYS A 82 1.50 -9.74 -15.67
C LYS A 82 0.07 -10.14 -16.08
N ASP A 83 -0.28 -11.41 -15.98
CA ASP A 83 -1.65 -11.89 -16.24
C ASP A 83 -2.65 -11.23 -15.28
N GLN A 84 -2.31 -11.13 -13.98
CA GLN A 84 -3.14 -10.46 -13.01
C GLN A 84 -3.27 -8.95 -13.30
N ALA A 85 -2.21 -8.27 -13.70
CA ALA A 85 -2.23 -6.86 -14.06
C ALA A 85 -3.15 -6.60 -15.26
N GLN A 86 -3.10 -7.46 -16.29
CA GLN A 86 -3.98 -7.38 -17.47
C GLN A 86 -5.46 -7.55 -17.09
N LYS A 87 -5.76 -8.51 -16.22
CA LYS A 87 -7.11 -8.70 -15.67
C LYS A 87 -7.59 -7.49 -14.89
N MET A 88 -6.74 -6.90 -14.05
CA MET A 88 -7.06 -5.68 -13.29
C MET A 88 -7.34 -4.50 -14.22
N SER A 89 -6.50 -4.30 -15.22
CA SER A 89 -6.68 -3.24 -16.23
C SER A 89 -8.00 -3.41 -16.99
N ALA A 90 -8.34 -4.64 -17.40
CA ALA A 90 -9.61 -4.96 -18.06
C ALA A 90 -10.84 -4.67 -17.19
N LEU A 91 -10.72 -4.78 -15.87
CA LEU A 91 -11.78 -4.45 -14.90
C LEU A 91 -11.86 -2.93 -14.60
N GLY A 92 -10.95 -2.13 -15.15
CA GLY A 92 -10.88 -0.68 -14.97
C GLY A 92 -10.11 -0.22 -13.74
N PHE A 93 -9.32 -1.09 -13.11
CA PHE A 93 -8.40 -0.69 -12.03
C PHE A 93 -7.11 -0.08 -12.60
N HIS A 94 -6.53 0.88 -11.87
CA HIS A 94 -5.31 1.58 -12.24
C HIS A 94 -4.16 1.34 -11.26
N MET A 95 -4.49 0.92 -10.02
CA MET A 95 -3.52 0.82 -8.95
C MET A 95 -3.74 -0.45 -8.13
N ASN A 96 -2.63 -1.15 -7.84
CA ASN A 96 -2.58 -2.25 -6.90
C ASN A 96 -1.86 -1.80 -5.62
N ILE A 97 -2.53 -1.86 -4.47
CA ILE A 97 -1.90 -1.60 -3.16
C ILE A 97 -1.13 -2.85 -2.73
N ALA A 98 -0.11 -3.16 -3.51
CA ALA A 98 0.84 -4.27 -3.39
C ALA A 98 2.07 -3.96 -4.28
N PRO A 99 3.18 -4.69 -4.11
CA PRO A 99 3.44 -5.80 -3.19
C PRO A 99 3.81 -5.38 -1.77
N VAL A 100 3.70 -6.33 -0.82
CA VAL A 100 4.36 -6.23 0.47
C VAL A 100 5.85 -6.53 0.25
N ILE A 101 6.71 -5.56 0.55
CA ILE A 101 8.16 -5.68 0.36
C ILE A 101 8.93 -5.70 1.70
N GLU A 102 8.22 -6.00 2.77
CA GLU A 102 8.81 -6.24 4.10
C GLU A 102 9.50 -7.61 4.13
N ILE A 103 10.70 -7.66 4.69
CA ILE A 103 11.40 -8.91 4.97
C ILE A 103 10.68 -9.62 6.13
N SER A 104 10.41 -10.92 6.00
CA SER A 104 9.83 -11.71 7.08
C SER A 104 10.92 -12.06 8.11
N THR A 105 10.72 -11.62 9.34
CA THR A 105 11.62 -11.85 10.48
C THR A 105 10.82 -12.31 11.71
N ASP A 106 11.48 -12.68 12.78
CA ASP A 106 10.79 -13.02 14.04
C ASP A 106 9.97 -11.85 14.62
N PHE A 107 10.30 -10.62 14.26
CA PHE A 107 9.60 -9.42 14.73
C PHE A 107 8.23 -9.19 14.07
N ASN A 108 8.00 -9.73 12.86
CA ASN A 108 6.81 -9.41 12.06
C ASN A 108 6.15 -10.64 11.38
N LYS A 109 6.76 -11.82 11.48
CA LYS A 109 6.29 -13.01 10.75
C LYS A 109 4.88 -13.46 11.12
N GLU A 110 4.44 -13.24 12.36
CA GLU A 110 3.09 -13.60 12.79
C GLU A 110 2.04 -12.66 12.19
N PHE A 111 2.34 -11.37 12.12
CA PHE A 111 1.47 -10.38 11.49
C PHE A 111 1.48 -10.49 9.95
N LEU A 112 2.66 -10.66 9.36
CA LEU A 112 2.78 -10.77 7.90
C LEU A 112 2.19 -12.09 7.37
N GLY A 113 2.35 -13.18 8.12
CA GLY A 113 1.93 -14.50 7.65
C GLY A 113 2.57 -14.84 6.31
N ASP A 114 1.74 -15.18 5.32
CA ASP A 114 2.15 -15.51 3.96
C ASP A 114 2.19 -14.29 2.99
N ARG A 115 2.05 -13.06 3.52
CA ARG A 115 2.02 -11.82 2.73
C ARG A 115 3.42 -11.37 2.28
N SER A 116 4.51 -11.74 2.97
CA SER A 116 5.88 -11.46 2.54
C SER A 116 6.39 -12.54 1.58
N PHE A 117 7.27 -12.16 0.64
CA PHE A 117 8.01 -13.13 -0.18
C PHE A 117 9.02 -13.96 0.65
N GLY A 118 9.43 -13.49 1.85
CA GLY A 118 10.32 -14.19 2.76
C GLY A 118 11.55 -13.39 3.17
N ASN A 119 12.73 -13.92 2.92
CA ASN A 119 14.00 -13.27 3.23
C ASN A 119 14.35 -12.14 2.24
N TYR A 120 15.41 -11.39 2.53
CA TYR A 120 15.87 -10.27 1.72
C TYR A 120 16.00 -10.61 0.21
N ASN A 121 16.68 -11.69 -0.13
CA ASN A 121 16.88 -12.07 -1.54
C ASN A 121 15.56 -12.40 -2.24
N GLN A 122 14.66 -13.08 -1.55
CA GLN A 122 13.33 -13.40 -2.08
C GLN A 122 12.52 -12.11 -2.27
N VAL A 123 12.49 -11.23 -1.26
CA VAL A 123 11.75 -9.97 -1.35
C VAL A 123 12.28 -9.09 -2.49
N VAL A 124 13.58 -8.96 -2.65
CA VAL A 124 14.16 -8.13 -3.72
C VAL A 124 13.88 -8.73 -5.10
N ASN A 125 14.10 -10.03 -5.30
CA ASN A 125 13.94 -10.64 -6.61
C ASN A 125 12.46 -10.71 -7.04
N TYR A 126 11.59 -11.21 -6.18
CA TYR A 126 10.17 -11.38 -6.50
C TYR A 126 9.38 -10.08 -6.37
N GLY A 127 9.76 -9.19 -5.46
CA GLY A 127 9.20 -7.84 -5.35
C GLY A 127 9.45 -7.03 -6.61
N ARG A 128 10.69 -7.06 -7.13
CA ARG A 128 11.04 -6.42 -8.41
C ARG A 128 10.27 -7.00 -9.58
N ALA A 129 10.14 -8.34 -9.66
CA ALA A 129 9.34 -8.98 -10.71
C ALA A 129 7.88 -8.56 -10.65
N CYS A 130 7.30 -8.51 -9.45
CA CYS A 130 5.94 -8.05 -9.21
C CYS A 130 5.74 -6.60 -9.65
N ILE A 131 6.57 -5.67 -9.17
CA ILE A 131 6.52 -4.25 -9.53
C ILE A 131 6.60 -4.08 -11.04
N ASN A 132 7.62 -4.67 -11.69
CA ASN A 132 7.78 -4.58 -13.14
C ASN A 132 6.58 -5.13 -13.91
N ALA A 133 6.01 -6.27 -13.48
CA ALA A 133 4.88 -6.89 -14.15
C ALA A 133 3.64 -5.99 -14.13
N TYR A 134 3.34 -5.37 -13.00
CA TYR A 134 2.21 -4.45 -12.88
C TYR A 134 2.44 -3.15 -13.65
N GLU A 135 3.57 -2.48 -13.43
CA GLU A 135 3.81 -1.15 -13.99
C GLU A 135 4.00 -1.16 -15.51
N THR A 136 4.64 -2.19 -16.07
CA THR A 136 4.71 -2.36 -17.54
C THR A 136 3.36 -2.64 -18.19
N ASN A 137 2.37 -3.11 -17.40
CA ASN A 137 0.99 -3.29 -17.82
C ASN A 137 0.06 -2.16 -17.35
N LYS A 138 0.61 -0.98 -17.01
CA LYS A 138 -0.11 0.25 -16.67
C LYS A 138 -0.97 0.15 -15.40
N ILE A 139 -0.60 -0.71 -14.48
CA ILE A 139 -1.13 -0.75 -13.13
C ILE A 139 -0.05 -0.20 -12.20
N ALA A 140 -0.30 0.95 -11.60
CA ALA A 140 0.57 1.53 -10.59
C ALA A 140 0.69 0.60 -9.39
N THR A 141 1.90 0.46 -8.82
CA THR A 141 2.12 -0.32 -7.59
C THR A 141 2.24 0.60 -6.39
N VAL A 142 1.77 0.12 -5.24
CA VAL A 142 1.98 0.76 -3.94
C VAL A 142 2.74 -0.23 -3.06
N VAL A 143 4.07 -0.09 -3.03
CA VAL A 143 4.90 -0.94 -2.17
C VAL A 143 4.67 -0.62 -0.71
N LYS A 144 4.65 -1.63 0.18
CA LYS A 144 4.20 -1.42 1.56
C LYS A 144 4.84 -2.41 2.54
N HIS A 145 4.79 -2.08 3.84
CA HIS A 145 4.41 -0.85 4.55
C HIS A 145 5.69 -0.25 5.16
N PHE A 146 6.15 0.88 4.69
CA PHE A 146 7.43 1.47 5.13
C PHE A 146 7.29 2.17 6.50
N PRO A 147 8.24 2.00 7.44
CA PRO A 147 9.48 1.23 7.37
C PRO A 147 9.32 -0.27 7.75
N GLY A 148 8.12 -0.76 7.96
CA GLY A 148 7.80 -2.12 8.32
C GLY A 148 6.76 -2.21 9.43
N ASN A 149 6.35 -3.43 9.75
CA ASN A 149 5.44 -3.77 10.85
C ASN A 149 6.13 -4.69 11.85
N THR A 150 5.50 -4.87 13.01
CA THR A 150 5.86 -5.89 14.00
C THR A 150 4.74 -6.92 14.11
N ASN A 151 4.85 -7.85 15.05
CA ASN A 151 3.77 -8.81 15.33
C ASN A 151 2.52 -8.15 15.97
N THR A 152 2.58 -6.85 16.30
CA THR A 152 1.41 -6.08 16.75
C THR A 152 0.55 -5.69 15.57
N ASP A 153 -0.73 -6.11 15.57
CA ASP A 153 -1.70 -5.71 14.55
C ASP A 153 -2.00 -4.20 14.66
N PRO A 154 -1.71 -3.40 13.62
CA PRO A 154 -1.93 -1.95 13.63
C PRO A 154 -3.42 -1.55 13.69
N HIS A 155 -4.37 -2.47 13.48
CA HIS A 155 -5.79 -2.22 13.74
C HIS A 155 -6.13 -2.19 15.23
N VAL A 156 -5.30 -2.80 16.08
CA VAL A 156 -5.54 -2.94 17.53
C VAL A 156 -4.63 -2.01 18.33
N GLY A 157 -3.35 -1.95 18.00
CA GLY A 157 -2.33 -1.15 18.68
C GLY A 157 -1.29 -0.59 17.72
N LEU A 158 -0.53 0.41 18.14
CA LEU A 158 0.59 0.91 17.33
C LEU A 158 1.76 -0.10 17.41
N PRO A 159 2.26 -0.60 16.28
CA PRO A 159 3.48 -1.39 16.26
C PRO A 159 4.67 -0.56 16.75
N VAL A 160 5.53 -1.14 17.56
CA VAL A 160 6.79 -0.50 18.00
C VAL A 160 7.97 -1.32 17.52
N ILE A 161 8.81 -0.73 16.69
CA ILE A 161 10.04 -1.33 16.18
C ILE A 161 11.16 -1.00 17.19
N GLU A 162 11.44 -1.94 18.08
CA GLU A 162 12.47 -1.87 19.12
C GLU A 162 13.77 -2.48 18.63
N LEU A 163 14.35 -1.91 17.60
CA LEU A 163 15.62 -2.32 17.02
C LEU A 163 16.67 -1.24 17.23
N SER A 164 17.93 -1.61 17.39
CA SER A 164 19.06 -0.71 17.27
C SER A 164 19.11 -0.10 15.86
N LYS A 165 19.90 0.95 15.67
CA LYS A 165 19.99 1.60 14.36
C LYS A 165 20.52 0.65 13.28
N ASP A 166 21.52 -0.14 13.57
CA ASP A 166 22.11 -1.09 12.63
C ASP A 166 21.12 -2.22 12.27
N GLU A 167 20.43 -2.78 13.28
CA GLU A 167 19.37 -3.79 13.03
C GLU A 167 18.20 -3.23 12.23
N LEU A 168 17.87 -1.96 12.44
CA LEU A 168 16.83 -1.29 11.68
C LEU A 168 17.24 -1.09 10.22
N GLU A 169 18.49 -0.75 9.93
CA GLU A 169 19.02 -0.65 8.58
C GLU A 169 18.88 -1.98 7.81
N ASP A 170 19.19 -3.10 8.45
CA ASP A 170 18.99 -4.43 7.87
C ASP A 170 17.48 -4.75 7.67
N PHE A 171 16.64 -4.37 8.64
CA PHE A 171 15.21 -4.62 8.60
C PHE A 171 14.51 -3.90 7.44
N ILE A 172 14.94 -2.67 7.13
CA ILE A 172 14.37 -1.86 6.04
C ILE A 172 15.14 -1.97 4.71
N LEU A 173 16.17 -2.83 4.64
CA LEU A 173 17.08 -2.90 3.50
C LEU A 173 16.36 -3.23 2.17
N SER A 174 15.32 -4.06 2.22
CA SER A 174 14.52 -4.38 1.03
C SER A 174 13.83 -3.15 0.43
N PHE A 175 13.33 -2.24 1.28
CA PHE A 175 12.78 -0.97 0.82
C PHE A 175 13.85 -0.12 0.15
N LYS A 176 14.98 0.12 0.81
CA LYS A 176 16.09 0.88 0.24
C LYS A 176 16.48 0.37 -1.14
N THR A 177 16.64 -0.96 -1.27
CA THR A 177 17.02 -1.60 -2.53
C THR A 177 15.94 -1.47 -3.61
N LEU A 178 14.66 -1.73 -3.28
CA LEU A 178 13.58 -1.72 -4.27
C LEU A 178 13.15 -0.31 -4.66
N LEU A 179 13.33 0.69 -3.79
CA LEU A 179 13.06 2.09 -4.12
C LEU A 179 14.03 2.67 -5.15
N GLU A 180 15.23 2.08 -5.34
CA GLU A 180 16.14 2.44 -6.44
C GLU A 180 15.52 2.18 -7.82
N TYR A 181 14.57 1.24 -7.92
CA TYR A 181 13.78 0.99 -9.15
C TYR A 181 12.61 1.97 -9.33
N ASN A 182 12.45 2.90 -8.38
CA ASN A 182 11.48 3.98 -8.41
C ASN A 182 10.04 3.51 -8.66
N PRO A 183 9.48 2.59 -7.84
CA PRO A 183 8.09 2.17 -7.96
C PRO A 183 7.16 3.37 -7.85
N THR A 184 5.99 3.29 -8.48
CA THR A 184 5.06 4.42 -8.60
C THR A 184 4.69 5.01 -7.24
N SER A 185 4.45 4.17 -6.24
CA SER A 185 4.00 4.65 -4.93
C SER A 185 4.52 3.79 -3.78
N ILE A 186 4.54 4.38 -2.58
CA ILE A 186 4.84 3.71 -1.32
C ILE A 186 3.76 4.04 -0.28
N LEU A 187 3.37 3.04 0.51
CA LEU A 187 2.49 3.19 1.66
C LEU A 187 3.31 3.16 2.95
N MET A 188 3.10 4.18 3.78
CA MET A 188 3.72 4.24 5.11
C MET A 188 3.05 3.25 6.06
N SER A 189 3.75 2.83 7.10
CA SER A 189 3.14 2.08 8.22
C SER A 189 2.78 3.00 9.39
N HIS A 190 1.99 2.48 10.33
CA HIS A 190 1.73 3.15 11.60
C HIS A 190 2.80 2.86 12.67
N ALA A 191 3.85 2.14 12.32
CA ALA A 191 4.89 1.74 13.27
C ALA A 191 5.64 2.95 13.83
N ILE A 192 5.97 2.87 15.11
CA ILE A 192 6.88 3.78 15.78
C ILE A 192 8.26 3.10 15.84
N SER A 193 9.33 3.80 15.48
CA SER A 193 10.69 3.32 15.68
C SER A 193 11.35 4.05 16.84
N SER A 194 11.84 3.30 17.83
CA SER A 194 12.56 3.90 18.95
C SER A 194 13.91 4.50 18.56
N ALA A 195 14.50 4.01 17.46
CA ALA A 195 15.83 4.42 17.01
C ALA A 195 15.85 5.69 16.13
N ILE A 196 14.73 6.04 15.47
CA ILE A 196 14.69 7.14 14.47
C ILE A 196 13.84 8.31 14.94
N ASP A 197 12.54 8.11 15.14
CA ASP A 197 11.62 9.19 15.56
C ASP A 197 10.70 8.65 16.66
N ASN A 198 11.28 8.57 17.85
CA ASN A 198 10.63 7.93 18.99
C ASN A 198 9.32 8.64 19.38
N GLY A 199 8.23 7.88 19.38
CA GLY A 199 6.90 8.32 19.78
C GLY A 199 6.03 8.86 18.63
N VAL A 200 6.57 8.99 17.40
CA VAL A 200 5.80 9.44 16.24
C VAL A 200 5.59 8.28 15.26
N PRO A 201 4.34 7.94 14.89
CA PRO A 201 4.07 6.96 13.84
C PRO A 201 4.72 7.33 12.51
N ALA A 202 5.31 6.36 11.81
CA ALA A 202 6.07 6.62 10.59
C ALA A 202 5.25 7.37 9.53
N CYS A 203 3.96 7.07 9.39
CA CYS A 203 3.04 7.78 8.47
C CYS A 203 2.80 9.26 8.81
N LEU A 204 3.24 9.72 9.99
CA LEU A 204 3.11 11.10 10.48
C LEU A 204 4.46 11.76 10.73
N SER A 205 5.56 11.06 10.44
CA SER A 205 6.92 11.46 10.79
C SER A 205 7.63 12.15 9.62
N LYS A 206 7.99 13.41 9.82
CA LYS A 206 8.83 14.16 8.86
C LYS A 206 10.18 13.51 8.67
N VAL A 207 10.75 12.91 9.71
CA VAL A 207 12.06 12.23 9.63
C VAL A 207 11.96 11.05 8.66
N TRP A 208 10.95 10.21 8.78
CA TRP A 208 10.77 9.07 7.88
C TRP A 208 10.43 9.49 6.44
N ILE A 209 9.54 10.47 6.29
CA ILE A 209 8.96 10.82 4.97
C ILE A 209 9.87 11.81 4.24
N THR A 210 10.22 12.93 4.86
CA THR A 210 11.02 13.96 4.20
C THR A 210 12.51 13.65 4.25
N ASP A 211 13.04 13.36 5.46
CA ASP A 211 14.49 13.28 5.59
C ASP A 211 15.04 11.97 5.03
N ILE A 212 14.39 10.83 5.31
CA ILE A 212 14.84 9.52 4.81
C ILE A 212 14.32 9.25 3.39
N LEU A 213 13.00 9.15 3.16
CA LEU A 213 12.50 8.77 1.85
C LEU A 213 12.83 9.81 0.77
N ARG A 214 12.54 11.10 0.99
CA ARG A 214 12.76 12.13 -0.03
C ARG A 214 14.22 12.52 -0.18
N ASN A 215 14.91 12.81 0.94
CA ASN A 215 16.26 13.38 0.88
C ASN A 215 17.33 12.31 0.80
N GLU A 216 17.31 11.29 1.67
CA GLU A 216 18.35 10.26 1.71
C GLU A 216 18.19 9.23 0.58
N TYR A 217 16.97 8.64 0.42
CA TYR A 217 16.71 7.64 -0.63
C TYR A 217 16.37 8.27 -1.97
N ASN A 218 16.21 9.61 -2.03
CA ASN A 218 15.87 10.35 -3.25
C ASN A 218 14.60 9.83 -3.97
N TYR A 219 13.66 9.25 -3.20
CA TYR A 219 12.44 8.68 -3.74
C TYR A 219 11.53 9.77 -4.34
N LYS A 220 11.05 9.57 -5.57
CA LYS A 220 10.26 10.55 -6.33
C LYS A 220 8.80 10.14 -6.53
N GLY A 221 8.44 8.90 -6.19
CA GLY A 221 7.08 8.40 -6.32
C GLY A 221 6.12 9.00 -5.28
N ILE A 222 4.86 8.58 -5.32
CA ILE A 222 3.78 9.05 -4.44
C ILE A 222 3.91 8.38 -3.07
N ILE A 223 3.75 9.14 -2.00
CA ILE A 223 3.76 8.64 -0.62
C ILE A 223 2.34 8.70 -0.05
N PHE A 224 1.80 7.53 0.32
CA PHE A 224 0.51 7.37 0.99
C PHE A 224 0.69 7.25 2.49
N SER A 225 -0.25 7.81 3.28
CA SER A 225 -0.17 7.83 4.75
C SER A 225 -0.47 6.50 5.44
N ASP A 226 -1.10 5.53 4.78
CA ASP A 226 -1.98 4.52 5.36
C ASP A 226 -3.25 5.14 5.97
N ASP A 227 -4.22 4.30 6.41
CA ASP A 227 -5.54 4.76 6.84
C ASP A 227 -5.49 5.51 8.17
N ILE A 228 -5.66 6.83 8.12
CA ILE A 228 -5.64 7.68 9.31
C ILE A 228 -6.83 7.48 10.26
N PHE A 229 -7.86 6.73 9.84
CA PHE A 229 -8.99 6.37 10.70
C PHE A 229 -8.77 5.08 11.50
N MET A 230 -7.62 4.43 11.35
CA MET A 230 -7.30 3.25 12.17
C MET A 230 -7.28 3.61 13.65
N ALA A 231 -8.01 2.82 14.45
CA ALA A 231 -8.25 3.10 15.85
C ALA A 231 -6.97 3.22 16.70
N ALA A 232 -5.89 2.56 16.28
CA ALA A 232 -4.60 2.62 16.95
C ALA A 232 -4.03 4.04 16.99
N LEU A 233 -4.14 4.83 15.91
CA LEU A 233 -3.71 6.22 15.88
C LEU A 233 -4.49 7.08 16.89
N ALA A 234 -5.82 7.05 16.83
CA ALA A 234 -6.67 7.86 17.70
C ALA A 234 -6.47 7.54 19.19
N LYS A 235 -6.35 6.24 19.55
CA LYS A 235 -6.10 5.78 20.93
C LYS A 235 -4.74 6.25 21.47
N ASN A 236 -3.78 6.53 20.59
CA ASN A 236 -2.43 6.99 20.97
C ASN A 236 -2.22 8.50 20.78
N GLY A 237 -3.29 9.30 20.75
CA GLY A 237 -3.23 10.76 20.73
C GLY A 237 -3.11 11.39 19.33
N TYR A 238 -3.40 10.60 18.28
CA TYR A 238 -3.42 11.04 16.89
C TYR A 238 -4.83 10.86 16.30
N PRO A 239 -5.84 11.64 16.73
CA PRO A 239 -7.15 11.59 16.09
C PRO A 239 -7.05 12.00 14.62
N PRO A 240 -8.00 11.59 13.74
CA PRO A 240 -7.89 11.78 12.30
C PRO A 240 -7.58 13.19 11.85
N GLU A 241 -8.16 14.21 12.51
CA GLU A 241 -7.93 15.64 12.21
C GLU A 241 -6.47 16.03 12.43
N LYS A 242 -5.89 15.58 13.54
CA LYS A 242 -4.48 15.82 13.87
C LYS A 242 -3.57 15.00 12.94
N ALA A 243 -3.92 13.74 12.71
CA ALA A 243 -3.13 12.85 11.85
C ALA A 243 -3.06 13.37 10.41
N ALA A 244 -4.18 13.90 9.86
CA ALA A 244 -4.20 14.48 8.51
C ALA A 244 -3.22 15.66 8.38
N VAL A 245 -3.26 16.60 9.34
CA VAL A 245 -2.35 17.76 9.32
C VAL A 245 -0.90 17.31 9.44
N MET A 246 -0.59 16.43 10.39
CA MET A 246 0.78 15.92 10.60
C MET A 246 1.31 15.17 9.37
N ALA A 247 0.47 14.34 8.71
CA ALA A 247 0.86 13.62 7.51
C ALA A 247 1.25 14.58 6.36
N ILE A 248 0.45 15.63 6.12
CA ILE A 248 0.75 16.64 5.09
C ILE A 248 2.03 17.43 5.46
N GLU A 249 2.17 17.86 6.70
CA GLU A 249 3.37 18.57 7.17
C GLU A 249 4.63 17.69 7.11
N ALA A 250 4.48 16.38 7.27
CA ALA A 250 5.56 15.41 7.11
C ALA A 250 5.96 15.17 5.65
N GLY A 251 5.11 15.54 4.66
CA GLY A 251 5.40 15.39 3.24
C GLY A 251 4.69 14.22 2.55
N VAL A 252 3.58 13.71 3.13
CA VAL A 252 2.68 12.75 2.46
C VAL A 252 1.98 13.43 1.29
N ASP A 253 1.90 12.75 0.15
CA ASP A 253 1.19 13.23 -1.04
C ASP A 253 -0.30 12.87 -1.02
N CYS A 254 -0.64 11.67 -0.51
CA CYS A 254 -2.00 11.16 -0.47
C CYS A 254 -2.36 10.65 0.92
N ILE A 255 -3.43 11.18 1.50
CA ILE A 255 -3.98 10.69 2.77
C ILE A 255 -5.02 9.61 2.48
N MET A 256 -4.83 8.42 3.07
CA MET A 256 -5.81 7.33 2.99
C MET A 256 -6.87 7.47 4.08
N ILE A 257 -8.14 7.34 3.70
CA ILE A 257 -9.29 7.53 4.57
C ILE A 257 -10.31 6.42 4.34
N SER A 258 -10.64 5.63 5.37
CA SER A 258 -11.62 4.54 5.31
C SER A 258 -13.02 4.92 5.81
N GLU A 259 -13.29 6.20 6.08
CA GLU A 259 -14.57 6.63 6.62
C GLU A 259 -15.73 6.40 5.62
N LYS A 260 -16.75 5.67 6.07
CA LYS A 260 -17.95 5.36 5.28
C LYS A 260 -18.87 6.58 5.05
N ARG A 261 -18.63 7.69 5.78
CA ARG A 261 -19.43 8.91 5.71
C ARG A 261 -18.59 10.05 5.14
N ILE A 262 -18.61 10.21 3.83
CA ILE A 262 -17.90 11.27 3.08
C ILE A 262 -18.06 12.66 3.74
N ALA A 263 -19.26 12.98 4.29
CA ALA A 263 -19.52 14.24 4.98
C ALA A 263 -18.71 14.44 6.26
N LYS A 264 -18.26 13.34 6.90
CA LYS A 264 -17.41 13.40 8.09
C LYS A 264 -15.96 13.58 7.69
N SER A 265 -15.52 12.89 6.65
CA SER A 265 -14.18 13.05 6.06
C SER A 265 -13.96 14.47 5.53
N ALA A 266 -14.96 15.05 4.87
CA ALA A 266 -14.92 16.42 4.35
C ALA A 266 -14.75 17.53 5.41
N LYS A 267 -14.92 17.22 6.70
CA LYS A 267 -14.64 18.17 7.80
C LYS A 267 -13.22 18.07 8.35
N ILE A 268 -12.47 17.06 7.92
CA ILE A 268 -11.10 16.79 8.38
C ILE A 268 -10.09 17.44 7.41
N ILE A 269 -10.47 17.57 6.16
CA ILE A 269 -9.73 18.21 5.08
C ILE A 269 -10.17 19.68 4.95
#